data_19d31683d6d6cf8fc22aa48c1edcf627
#
_entry.id   19d31683d6d6cf8fc22aa48c1edcf627
#
_cell.length_a   1.000
_cell.length_b   1.000
_cell.length_c   1.000
_cell.angle_alpha   90.00
_cell.angle_beta   90.00
_cell.angle_gamma   90.00
#
_symmetry.space_group_name_H-M   'P 1'
#
loop_
_entity.id
_entity.type
_entity.pdbx_description
1 polymer ?
#
loop_
_entity_poly.entity_id
_entity_poly.type
_entity_poly.pdbx_seq_one_letter_code
_entity_poly.pdbx_strand_id
1 'polypeptide(L)'
;MMQTVMAKTSQTSPAQGAEHPWRLLRKPAFLCSSPPRSSVLRLVVHGRSGGEIPACLLDFADDLAVERQAPVEVEALTADPLPTESGTSYWLMPLLLLPGSHACSDLPQIRARMRHEGGEVTMVPFLGAWPAWWQILRDWIATSQGYGQDVVVVHHPLRSGLPSRYLSLLQGQLGCKLVSADTWEVHLKQHPSACPLPLALAPNRMAETLRQAGGLPSLLDDQQLRSSLISLLSHLS
;
A
#
# COMPACT_ATOMS: atom_id res chain seq x y z
N MET A 1 34.61 23.17 -54.35
CA MET A 1 33.92 23.70 -53.14
C MET A 1 32.89 22.72 -52.72
N MET A 2 33.21 21.83 -51.77
CA MET A 2 32.29 20.84 -51.19
C MET A 2 31.92 21.34 -49.79
N GLN A 3 30.64 21.69 -49.57
CA GLN A 3 30.11 22.02 -48.28
C GLN A 3 29.71 20.74 -47.55
N THR A 4 30.41 20.46 -46.45
CA THR A 4 30.10 19.38 -45.52
C THR A 4 28.99 19.84 -44.59
N VAL A 5 27.82 19.21 -44.71
CA VAL A 5 26.70 19.42 -43.80
C VAL A 5 26.93 18.57 -42.55
N MET A 6 27.21 19.20 -41.40
CA MET A 6 27.25 18.55 -40.11
C MET A 6 25.82 18.26 -39.62
N ALA A 7 25.46 16.99 -39.50
CA ALA A 7 24.25 16.56 -38.85
C ALA A 7 24.41 16.72 -37.32
N LYS A 8 23.57 17.58 -36.70
CA LYS A 8 23.41 17.66 -35.25
C LYS A 8 22.62 16.44 -34.77
N THR A 9 23.32 15.52 -34.15
CA THR A 9 22.68 14.44 -33.38
C THR A 9 22.09 15.03 -32.09
N SER A 10 20.78 15.14 -32.04
CA SER A 10 20.04 15.45 -30.79
C SER A 10 20.15 14.25 -29.85
N GLN A 11 21.02 14.35 -28.86
CA GLN A 11 20.99 13.45 -27.72
C GLN A 11 19.72 13.75 -26.89
N THR A 12 18.72 12.93 -27.07
CA THR A 12 17.60 12.85 -26.12
C THR A 12 18.16 12.30 -24.80
N SER A 13 18.23 13.16 -23.79
CA SER A 13 18.46 12.75 -22.40
C SER A 13 17.45 11.67 -22.01
N PRO A 14 17.89 10.56 -21.42
CA PRO A 14 16.95 9.58 -20.90
C PRO A 14 16.10 10.24 -19.80
N ALA A 15 14.80 10.11 -19.93
CA ALA A 15 13.81 10.54 -18.94
C ALA A 15 14.29 10.10 -17.56
N GLN A 16 14.34 11.04 -16.61
CA GLN A 16 14.68 10.79 -15.21
C GLN A 16 13.81 9.65 -14.69
N GLY A 17 14.49 8.54 -14.38
CA GLY A 17 13.87 7.25 -14.15
C GLY A 17 12.80 7.27 -13.08
N ALA A 18 11.71 6.61 -13.38
CA ALA A 18 10.73 6.20 -12.38
C ALA A 18 11.50 5.53 -11.23
N GLU A 19 11.39 6.08 -10.02
CA GLU A 19 12.04 5.51 -8.85
C GLU A 19 11.54 4.08 -8.66
N HIS A 20 12.47 3.15 -8.67
CA HIS A 20 12.11 1.73 -8.54
C HIS A 20 11.44 1.49 -7.19
N PRO A 21 10.31 0.80 -7.15
CA PRO A 21 9.50 0.58 -5.93
C PRO A 21 10.30 0.07 -4.73
N TRP A 22 11.35 -0.72 -4.92
CA TRP A 22 12.18 -1.24 -3.82
C TRP A 22 13.12 -0.21 -3.16
N ARG A 23 13.37 0.96 -3.80
CA ARG A 23 14.08 2.06 -3.13
C ARG A 23 13.28 2.61 -1.96
N LEU A 24 11.96 2.41 -1.99
CA LEU A 24 11.04 2.87 -0.97
C LEU A 24 11.06 1.99 0.31
N LEU A 25 11.69 0.80 0.29
CA LEU A 25 11.94 -0.02 1.48
C LEU A 25 13.06 0.52 2.39
N ARG A 26 13.65 1.68 2.08
CA ARG A 26 14.60 2.37 2.96
C ARG A 26 13.84 3.12 4.04
N LYS A 27 14.42 3.22 5.26
CA LYS A 27 13.86 4.06 6.34
C LYS A 27 13.58 5.46 5.80
N PRO A 28 12.34 5.88 5.71
CA PRO A 28 12.02 7.18 5.15
C PRO A 28 12.40 8.26 6.17
N ALA A 29 13.22 9.23 5.74
CA ALA A 29 13.66 10.32 6.59
C ALA A 29 12.51 11.21 7.11
N PHE A 30 11.34 11.15 6.46
CA PHE A 30 10.17 11.95 6.84
C PHE A 30 9.42 11.44 8.08
N LEU A 31 9.69 10.21 8.57
CA LEU A 31 9.18 9.79 9.89
C LEU A 31 9.75 10.64 11.04
N CYS A 32 10.71 11.53 10.77
CA CYS A 32 11.31 12.41 11.75
C CYS A 32 10.67 13.80 11.81
N SER A 33 9.80 14.17 10.85
CA SER A 33 9.10 15.44 10.84
C SER A 33 7.59 15.21 11.00
N SER A 34 7.09 15.40 12.21
CA SER A 34 5.65 15.38 12.46
C SER A 34 4.98 16.55 11.73
N PRO A 35 3.88 16.33 11.00
CA PRO A 35 3.10 17.40 10.41
C PRO A 35 2.50 18.28 11.49
N PRO A 36 2.16 19.54 11.20
CA PRO A 36 1.36 20.33 12.11
C PRO A 36 0.02 19.62 12.40
N ARG A 37 -0.44 19.64 13.65
CA ARG A 37 -1.69 18.99 14.11
C ARG A 37 -2.94 19.41 13.34
N SER A 38 -2.86 20.43 12.52
CA SER A 38 -3.94 20.94 11.65
C SER A 38 -3.97 20.32 10.27
N SER A 39 -3.03 19.43 9.91
CA SER A 39 -2.99 18.82 8.60
C SER A 39 -4.01 17.69 8.47
N VAL A 40 -4.64 17.60 7.31
CA VAL A 40 -5.55 16.52 6.95
C VAL A 40 -4.74 15.31 6.47
N LEU A 41 -5.01 14.12 7.02
CA LEU A 41 -4.46 12.88 6.49
C LEU A 41 -5.44 12.30 5.47
N ARG A 42 -5.08 12.31 4.19
CA ARG A 42 -5.87 11.66 3.16
C ARG A 42 -5.31 10.28 2.87
N LEU A 43 -6.07 9.26 3.28
CA LEU A 43 -5.79 7.86 3.00
C LEU A 43 -6.26 7.53 1.57
N VAL A 44 -5.37 6.99 0.73
CA VAL A 44 -5.75 6.51 -0.59
C VAL A 44 -5.86 4.99 -0.56
N VAL A 45 -7.04 4.48 -0.88
CA VAL A 45 -7.36 3.04 -0.90
C VAL A 45 -7.74 2.59 -2.31
N HIS A 46 -7.64 1.29 -2.60
CA HIS A 46 -8.05 0.80 -3.92
C HIS A 46 -9.56 1.03 -4.17
N GLY A 47 -10.41 0.79 -3.16
CA GLY A 47 -11.87 0.77 -3.33
C GLY A 47 -12.37 -0.51 -4.00
N ARG A 48 -13.69 -0.73 -3.95
CA ARG A 48 -14.40 -1.77 -4.71
C ARG A 48 -14.82 -1.23 -6.08
N SER A 49 -15.31 -2.11 -6.94
CA SER A 49 -15.94 -1.71 -8.20
C SER A 49 -17.10 -0.73 -7.92
N GLY A 50 -17.11 0.41 -8.62
CA GLY A 50 -18.10 1.48 -8.38
C GLY A 50 -17.74 2.46 -7.27
N GLY A 51 -16.50 2.43 -6.75
CA GLY A 51 -16.01 3.43 -5.80
C GLY A 51 -16.39 3.16 -4.34
N GLU A 52 -17.06 2.05 -4.06
CA GLU A 52 -17.44 1.69 -2.69
C GLU A 52 -16.20 1.45 -1.83
N ILE A 53 -16.16 2.10 -0.66
CA ILE A 53 -15.14 1.91 0.35
C ILE A 53 -15.69 0.92 1.38
N PRO A 54 -14.99 -0.21 1.66
CA PRO A 54 -15.39 -1.14 2.71
C PRO A 54 -15.54 -0.46 4.07
N ALA A 55 -16.62 -0.80 4.80
CA ALA A 55 -16.91 -0.18 6.10
C ALA A 55 -15.74 -0.25 7.08
N CYS A 56 -15.00 -1.37 7.11
CA CYS A 56 -13.83 -1.51 8.00
C CYS A 56 -12.71 -0.49 7.72
N LEU A 57 -12.62 0.06 6.49
CA LEU A 57 -11.68 1.14 6.17
C LEU A 57 -12.19 2.50 6.62
N LEU A 58 -13.51 2.72 6.58
CA LEU A 58 -14.13 3.93 7.13
C LEU A 58 -14.00 3.95 8.65
N ASP A 59 -14.37 2.85 9.31
CA ASP A 59 -14.21 2.69 10.76
C ASP A 59 -12.73 2.84 11.19
N PHE A 60 -11.80 2.32 10.38
CA PHE A 60 -10.36 2.50 10.61
C PHE A 60 -9.96 3.97 10.53
N ALA A 61 -10.48 4.71 9.54
CA ALA A 61 -10.20 6.14 9.38
C ALA A 61 -10.77 6.96 10.54
N ASP A 62 -11.96 6.61 11.04
CA ASP A 62 -12.58 7.26 12.19
C ASP A 62 -11.76 7.03 13.47
N ASP A 63 -11.35 5.78 13.75
CA ASP A 63 -10.47 5.46 14.87
C ASP A 63 -9.13 6.20 14.78
N LEU A 64 -8.56 6.27 13.58
CA LEU A 64 -7.31 6.97 13.33
C LEU A 64 -7.47 8.50 13.52
N ALA A 65 -8.60 9.08 13.11
CA ALA A 65 -8.89 10.49 13.33
C ALA A 65 -8.98 10.82 14.84
N VAL A 66 -9.59 9.94 15.62
CA VAL A 66 -9.65 10.06 17.08
C VAL A 66 -8.25 9.99 17.69
N GLU A 67 -7.44 9.00 17.31
CA GLU A 67 -6.09 8.83 17.85
C GLU A 67 -5.16 9.98 17.47
N ARG A 68 -5.28 10.49 16.24
CA ARG A 68 -4.50 11.66 15.76
C ARG A 68 -4.98 12.98 16.35
N GLN A 69 -6.23 13.07 16.79
CA GLN A 69 -6.92 14.32 17.09
C GLN A 69 -6.86 15.32 15.90
N ALA A 70 -6.94 14.81 14.69
CA ALA A 70 -6.86 15.56 13.45
C ALA A 70 -7.65 14.87 12.32
N PRO A 71 -8.16 15.61 11.32
CA PRO A 71 -9.00 15.05 10.27
C PRO A 71 -8.32 13.93 9.48
N VAL A 72 -9.09 12.89 9.17
CA VAL A 72 -8.71 11.79 8.26
C VAL A 72 -9.79 11.66 7.19
N GLU A 73 -9.38 11.63 5.95
CA GLU A 73 -10.24 11.43 4.78
C GLU A 73 -9.85 10.14 4.05
N VAL A 74 -10.80 9.50 3.39
CA VAL A 74 -10.54 8.29 2.60
C VAL A 74 -10.95 8.54 1.15
N GLU A 75 -9.98 8.47 0.23
CA GLU A 75 -10.19 8.56 -1.22
C GLU A 75 -9.98 7.18 -1.86
N ALA A 76 -10.98 6.68 -2.59
CA ALA A 76 -10.84 5.44 -3.33
C ALA A 76 -10.37 5.70 -4.77
N LEU A 77 -9.40 4.92 -5.24
CA LEU A 77 -8.90 5.01 -6.63
C LEU A 77 -9.96 4.72 -7.70
N THR A 78 -11.05 4.06 -7.30
CA THR A 78 -12.15 3.64 -8.19
C THR A 78 -13.37 4.56 -8.10
N ALA A 79 -13.32 5.59 -7.28
CA ALA A 79 -14.38 6.58 -7.10
C ALA A 79 -14.04 7.90 -7.77
N ASP A 80 -15.02 8.81 -7.78
CA ASP A 80 -14.78 10.20 -8.11
C ASP A 80 -13.81 10.82 -7.09
N PRO A 81 -12.90 11.68 -7.55
CA PRO A 81 -11.93 12.34 -6.68
C PRO A 81 -12.58 13.16 -5.58
N LEU A 82 -12.04 13.10 -4.36
CA LEU A 82 -12.44 14.03 -3.32
C LEU A 82 -11.94 15.44 -3.62
N PRO A 83 -12.75 16.48 -3.34
CA PRO A 83 -12.33 17.86 -3.48
C PRO A 83 -11.15 18.17 -2.53
N THR A 84 -10.32 19.12 -2.91
CA THR A 84 -9.20 19.60 -2.09
C THR A 84 -9.45 21.04 -1.71
N GLU A 85 -9.38 21.34 -0.42
CA GLU A 85 -9.52 22.71 0.07
C GLU A 85 -8.21 23.48 -0.16
N SER A 86 -8.32 24.63 -0.85
CA SER A 86 -7.17 25.49 -1.13
C SER A 86 -6.56 26.03 0.17
N GLY A 87 -5.23 26.02 0.26
CA GLY A 87 -4.50 26.48 1.46
C GLY A 87 -4.47 25.46 2.60
N THR A 88 -5.14 24.31 2.45
CA THR A 88 -5.09 23.23 3.45
C THR A 88 -3.86 22.35 3.23
N SER A 89 -3.17 22.00 4.34
CA SER A 89 -2.03 21.09 4.33
C SER A 89 -2.51 19.65 4.40
N TYR A 90 -2.07 18.83 3.44
CA TYR A 90 -2.43 17.41 3.34
C TYR A 90 -1.23 16.49 3.44
N TRP A 91 -1.40 15.42 4.19
CA TRP A 91 -0.57 14.23 4.08
C TRP A 91 -1.30 13.17 3.27
N LEU A 92 -0.75 12.85 2.11
CA LEU A 92 -1.31 11.82 1.22
C LEU A 92 -0.67 10.49 1.54
N MET A 93 -1.44 9.58 2.17
CA MET A 93 -0.99 8.26 2.64
C MET A 93 -1.65 7.14 1.83
N PRO A 94 -0.93 6.50 0.90
CA PRO A 94 -1.50 5.39 0.15
C PRO A 94 -1.48 4.08 0.95
N LEU A 95 -2.65 3.55 1.26
CA LEU A 95 -2.85 2.25 1.90
C LEU A 95 -2.78 1.10 0.89
N LEU A 96 -1.72 1.08 0.10
CA LEU A 96 -1.42 0.04 -0.87
C LEU A 96 -0.32 -0.87 -0.33
N LEU A 97 -0.48 -2.19 -0.43
CA LEU A 97 0.48 -3.16 0.10
C LEU A 97 1.56 -3.55 -0.92
N LEU A 98 1.25 -3.46 -2.21
CA LEU A 98 2.14 -3.86 -3.27
C LEU A 98 2.39 -2.72 -4.27
N PRO A 99 3.60 -2.62 -4.83
CA PRO A 99 3.95 -1.59 -5.81
C PRO A 99 3.35 -1.97 -7.18
N GLY A 100 2.04 -1.77 -7.34
CA GLY A 100 1.32 -1.96 -8.62
C GLY A 100 1.28 -0.70 -9.48
N SER A 101 0.52 -0.77 -10.60
CA SER A 101 0.27 0.37 -11.48
C SER A 101 -0.29 1.58 -10.71
N HIS A 102 -1.17 1.34 -9.74
CA HIS A 102 -1.73 2.39 -8.89
C HIS A 102 -0.66 3.17 -8.13
N ALA A 103 0.32 2.49 -7.55
CA ALA A 103 1.40 3.16 -6.83
C ALA A 103 2.32 3.99 -7.75
N CYS A 104 2.47 3.58 -9.01
CA CYS A 104 3.39 4.22 -9.96
C CYS A 104 2.72 5.30 -10.82
N SER A 105 1.42 5.19 -11.09
CA SER A 105 0.70 6.06 -12.02
C SER A 105 -0.34 6.94 -11.34
N ASP A 106 -1.23 6.35 -10.53
CA ASP A 106 -2.39 7.05 -10.03
C ASP A 106 -2.04 8.01 -8.86
N LEU A 107 -1.15 7.57 -7.96
CA LEU A 107 -0.74 8.42 -6.83
C LEU A 107 -0.06 9.74 -7.25
N PRO A 108 0.88 9.75 -8.23
CA PRO A 108 1.41 11.00 -8.76
C PRO A 108 0.33 11.91 -9.36
N GLN A 109 -0.70 11.35 -10.01
CA GLN A 109 -1.79 12.10 -10.59
C GLN A 109 -2.70 12.72 -9.50
N ILE A 110 -3.06 11.95 -8.46
CA ILE A 110 -3.81 12.46 -7.31
C ILE A 110 -3.06 13.63 -6.67
N ARG A 111 -1.77 13.46 -6.39
CA ARG A 111 -0.93 14.52 -5.83
C ARG A 111 -0.91 15.78 -6.72
N ALA A 112 -0.75 15.59 -8.03
CA ALA A 112 -0.73 16.71 -8.98
C ALA A 112 -2.07 17.45 -9.01
N ARG A 113 -3.19 16.70 -9.05
CA ARG A 113 -4.55 17.24 -8.98
C ARG A 113 -4.75 18.07 -7.70
N MET A 114 -4.48 17.50 -6.54
CA MET A 114 -4.65 18.17 -5.25
C MET A 114 -3.85 19.47 -5.17
N ARG A 115 -2.62 19.49 -5.72
CA ARG A 115 -1.81 20.70 -5.78
C ARG A 115 -2.37 21.73 -6.75
N HIS A 116 -2.92 21.29 -7.87
CA HIS A 116 -3.60 22.18 -8.82
C HIS A 116 -4.85 22.81 -8.20
N GLU A 117 -5.55 22.09 -7.33
CA GLU A 117 -6.69 22.58 -6.55
C GLU A 117 -6.28 23.51 -5.40
N GLY A 118 -4.99 23.73 -5.18
CA GLY A 118 -4.43 24.68 -4.21
C GLY A 118 -4.08 24.07 -2.85
N GLY A 119 -4.10 22.73 -2.70
CA GLY A 119 -3.65 22.05 -1.49
C GLY A 119 -2.13 21.98 -1.36
N GLU A 120 -1.63 22.09 -0.13
CA GLU A 120 -0.22 21.83 0.20
C GLU A 120 -0.02 20.34 0.47
N VAL A 121 0.44 19.58 -0.53
CA VAL A 121 0.44 18.11 -0.47
C VAL A 121 1.84 17.54 -0.24
N THR A 122 2.02 16.88 0.91
CA THR A 122 3.13 15.99 1.21
C THR A 122 2.69 14.55 1.00
N MET A 123 3.26 13.87 0.01
CA MET A 123 2.98 12.45 -0.23
C MET A 123 4.01 11.58 0.48
N VAL A 124 3.54 10.68 1.32
CA VAL A 124 4.37 9.64 1.94
C VAL A 124 4.42 8.40 1.03
N PRO A 125 5.44 7.54 1.13
CA PRO A 125 5.44 6.27 0.40
C PRO A 125 4.23 5.42 0.77
N PHE A 126 3.79 4.58 -0.18
CA PHE A 126 2.70 3.64 0.07
C PHE A 126 3.05 2.67 1.20
N LEU A 127 2.03 2.17 1.91
CA LEU A 127 2.18 1.36 3.12
C LEU A 127 3.13 0.15 2.93
N GLY A 128 3.05 -0.52 1.79
CA GLY A 128 3.94 -1.63 1.45
C GLY A 128 5.42 -1.26 1.30
N ALA A 129 5.76 0.03 1.28
CA ALA A 129 7.13 0.50 1.32
C ALA A 129 7.67 0.70 2.75
N TRP A 130 6.85 0.47 3.77
CA TRP A 130 7.20 0.74 5.18
C TRP A 130 7.75 -0.52 5.86
N PRO A 131 9.05 -0.56 6.21
CA PRO A 131 9.61 -1.70 6.95
C PRO A 131 8.92 -1.94 8.29
N ALA A 132 8.49 -0.87 8.98
CA ALA A 132 7.79 -0.98 10.25
C ALA A 132 6.45 -1.75 10.12
N TRP A 133 5.70 -1.53 9.04
CA TRP A 133 4.48 -2.28 8.77
C TRP A 133 4.74 -3.78 8.57
N TRP A 134 5.75 -4.10 7.77
CA TRP A 134 6.12 -5.50 7.54
C TRP A 134 6.67 -6.17 8.79
N GLN A 135 7.34 -5.41 9.67
CA GLN A 135 7.78 -5.91 10.98
C GLN A 135 6.57 -6.29 11.84
N ILE A 136 5.55 -5.42 11.93
CA ILE A 136 4.31 -5.68 12.66
C ILE A 136 3.64 -6.96 12.13
N LEU A 137 3.49 -7.07 10.80
CA LEU A 137 2.86 -8.24 10.20
C LEU A 137 3.68 -9.52 10.41
N ARG A 138 5.01 -9.44 10.32
CA ARG A 138 5.90 -10.57 10.63
C ARG A 138 5.73 -11.07 12.06
N ASP A 139 5.70 -10.16 13.02
CA ASP A 139 5.60 -10.51 14.44
C ASP A 139 4.22 -11.13 14.74
N TRP A 140 3.18 -10.62 14.10
CA TRP A 140 1.84 -11.21 14.15
C TRP A 140 1.80 -12.62 13.54
N ILE A 141 2.40 -12.83 12.36
CA ILE A 141 2.51 -14.15 11.70
C ILE A 141 3.27 -15.12 12.60
N ALA A 142 4.41 -14.70 13.16
CA ALA A 142 5.21 -15.54 14.05
C ALA A 142 4.42 -15.98 15.29
N THR A 143 3.59 -15.10 15.84
CA THR A 143 2.69 -15.44 16.95
C THR A 143 1.66 -16.48 16.53
N SER A 144 1.03 -16.31 15.36
CA SER A 144 0.06 -17.27 14.82
C SER A 144 0.69 -18.63 14.53
N GLN A 145 1.90 -18.65 13.98
CA GLN A 145 2.67 -19.88 13.77
C GLN A 145 3.04 -20.56 15.10
N GLY A 146 3.33 -19.79 16.14
CA GLY A 146 3.54 -20.30 17.51
C GLY A 146 2.33 -21.06 18.07
N TYR A 147 1.13 -20.79 17.58
CA TYR A 147 -0.10 -21.54 17.87
C TYR A 147 -0.33 -22.73 16.92
N GLY A 148 0.66 -23.11 16.11
CA GLY A 148 0.62 -24.29 15.23
C GLY A 148 -0.03 -24.04 13.86
N GLN A 149 -0.26 -22.80 13.47
CA GLN A 149 -0.77 -22.45 12.14
C GLN A 149 0.38 -22.37 11.12
N ASP A 150 0.28 -23.07 10.00
CA ASP A 150 1.19 -22.95 8.85
C ASP A 150 0.72 -21.79 7.96
N VAL A 151 1.03 -20.55 8.38
CA VAL A 151 0.56 -19.34 7.71
C VAL A 151 1.29 -19.12 6.39
N VAL A 152 0.52 -19.02 5.30
CA VAL A 152 0.99 -18.70 3.95
C VAL A 152 0.32 -17.41 3.50
N VAL A 153 1.11 -16.41 3.14
CA VAL A 153 0.57 -15.13 2.65
C VAL A 153 0.17 -15.26 1.18
N VAL A 154 -1.10 -14.97 0.89
CA VAL A 154 -1.64 -15.05 -0.47
C VAL A 154 -1.87 -13.64 -1.02
N HIS A 155 -1.23 -13.33 -2.15
CA HIS A 155 -1.32 -12.02 -2.79
C HIS A 155 -2.03 -12.09 -4.15
N HIS A 156 -2.58 -10.96 -4.59
CA HIS A 156 -3.12 -10.85 -5.94
C HIS A 156 -2.05 -11.14 -7.00
N PRO A 157 -2.41 -11.78 -8.12
CA PRO A 157 -1.51 -11.95 -9.24
C PRO A 157 -0.93 -10.60 -9.66
N LEU A 158 0.39 -10.52 -9.69
CA LEU A 158 1.07 -9.32 -10.16
C LEU A 158 1.17 -9.38 -11.68
N ARG A 159 0.68 -8.34 -12.35
CA ARG A 159 0.86 -8.18 -13.79
C ARG A 159 2.33 -7.96 -14.10
N SER A 160 2.75 -8.36 -15.30
CA SER A 160 4.12 -8.22 -15.78
C SER A 160 4.71 -6.82 -15.52
N GLY A 161 5.91 -6.76 -14.99
CA GLY A 161 6.63 -5.50 -14.70
C GLY A 161 6.94 -5.25 -13.22
N LEU A 162 6.29 -5.94 -12.26
CA LEU A 162 6.74 -5.92 -10.88
C LEU A 162 7.91 -6.88 -10.72
N PRO A 163 9.02 -6.41 -10.17
CA PRO A 163 10.18 -7.26 -10.02
C PRO A 163 9.83 -8.39 -9.03
N SER A 164 9.99 -9.62 -9.48
CA SER A 164 10.01 -10.81 -8.62
C SER A 164 10.92 -10.62 -7.38
N ARG A 165 11.92 -9.76 -7.54
CA ARG A 165 12.82 -9.33 -6.46
C ARG A 165 12.09 -8.65 -5.29
N TYR A 166 11.04 -7.84 -5.54
CA TYR A 166 10.27 -7.23 -4.44
C TYR A 166 9.56 -8.32 -3.62
N LEU A 167 8.90 -9.27 -4.27
CA LEU A 167 8.24 -10.38 -3.58
C LEU A 167 9.24 -11.26 -2.82
N SER A 168 10.42 -11.52 -3.39
CA SER A 168 11.47 -12.27 -2.71
C SER A 168 11.99 -11.55 -1.46
N LEU A 169 12.15 -10.22 -1.53
CA LEU A 169 12.52 -9.40 -0.38
C LEU A 169 11.42 -9.41 0.69
N LEU A 170 10.16 -9.28 0.27
CA LEU A 170 9.01 -9.31 1.17
C LEU A 170 8.88 -10.66 1.85
N GLN A 171 9.03 -11.77 1.11
CA GLN A 171 9.03 -13.12 1.68
C GLN A 171 10.14 -13.29 2.73
N GLY A 172 11.36 -12.83 2.43
CA GLY A 172 12.46 -12.85 3.40
C GLY A 172 12.19 -12.01 4.65
N GLN A 173 11.49 -10.86 4.48
CA GLN A 173 11.15 -9.97 5.59
C GLN A 173 10.03 -10.54 6.46
N LEU A 174 9.01 -11.17 5.87
CA LEU A 174 7.90 -11.77 6.61
C LEU A 174 8.25 -13.11 7.26
N GLY A 175 9.29 -13.80 6.77
CA GLY A 175 9.68 -15.10 7.28
C GLY A 175 8.69 -16.24 6.99
N CYS A 176 7.76 -16.03 6.05
CA CYS A 176 6.76 -17.01 5.61
C CYS A 176 6.67 -17.07 4.09
N LYS A 177 6.00 -18.10 3.56
CA LYS A 177 5.83 -18.27 2.12
C LYS A 177 4.83 -17.27 1.57
N LEU A 178 5.14 -16.68 0.40
CA LEU A 178 4.23 -15.89 -0.42
C LEU A 178 3.76 -16.73 -1.62
N VAL A 179 2.46 -16.75 -1.86
CA VAL A 179 1.84 -17.48 -2.97
C VAL A 179 0.88 -16.56 -3.71
N SER A 180 0.88 -16.62 -5.03
CA SER A 180 -0.09 -15.89 -5.82
C SER A 180 -1.46 -16.55 -5.78
N ALA A 181 -2.55 -15.77 -5.74
CA ALA A 181 -3.91 -16.29 -5.64
C ALA A 181 -4.31 -17.22 -6.80
N ASP A 182 -3.75 -17.03 -7.98
CA ASP A 182 -3.98 -17.89 -9.15
C ASP A 182 -3.29 -19.27 -9.04
N THR A 183 -2.29 -19.41 -8.18
CA THR A 183 -1.59 -20.67 -7.92
C THR A 183 -1.91 -21.27 -6.54
N TRP A 184 -2.77 -20.60 -5.76
CA TRP A 184 -3.09 -21.03 -4.40
C TRP A 184 -3.67 -22.44 -4.30
N GLU A 185 -4.61 -22.80 -5.17
CA GLU A 185 -5.23 -24.14 -5.15
C GLU A 185 -4.20 -25.26 -5.40
N VAL A 186 -3.24 -25.01 -6.28
CA VAL A 186 -2.14 -25.96 -6.55
C VAL A 186 -1.26 -26.08 -5.33
N HIS A 187 -0.97 -24.95 -4.68
CA HIS A 187 -0.18 -24.94 -3.45
C HIS A 187 -0.88 -25.69 -2.32
N LEU A 188 -2.18 -25.46 -2.11
CA LEU A 188 -2.97 -26.12 -1.06
C LEU A 188 -3.02 -27.66 -1.24
N LYS A 189 -3.09 -28.16 -2.49
CA LYS A 189 -3.01 -29.61 -2.75
C LYS A 189 -1.69 -30.23 -2.30
N GLN A 190 -0.60 -29.48 -2.39
CA GLN A 190 0.74 -29.93 -1.96
C GLN A 190 0.99 -29.73 -0.46
N HIS A 191 0.31 -28.76 0.14
CA HIS A 191 0.43 -28.36 1.54
C HIS A 191 -0.96 -28.22 2.18
N PRO A 192 -1.65 -29.34 2.50
CA PRO A 192 -3.03 -29.30 2.97
C PRO A 192 -3.23 -28.60 4.32
N SER A 193 -2.17 -28.45 5.13
CA SER A 193 -2.18 -27.74 6.41
C SER A 193 -1.99 -26.23 6.29
N ALA A 194 -1.66 -25.72 5.09
CA ALA A 194 -1.40 -24.33 4.88
C ALA A 194 -2.66 -23.48 5.17
N CYS A 195 -2.50 -22.46 6.03
CA CYS A 195 -3.54 -21.51 6.39
C CYS A 195 -3.31 -20.21 5.61
N PRO A 196 -4.18 -19.85 4.64
CA PRO A 196 -3.96 -18.66 3.83
C PRO A 196 -4.28 -17.39 4.59
N LEU A 197 -3.33 -16.45 4.59
CA LEU A 197 -3.51 -15.08 5.02
C LEU A 197 -3.63 -14.20 3.77
N PRO A 198 -4.81 -13.60 3.50
CA PRO A 198 -4.94 -12.70 2.37
C PRO A 198 -4.11 -11.42 2.57
N LEU A 199 -3.24 -11.10 1.61
CA LEU A 199 -2.52 -9.84 1.61
C LEU A 199 -3.44 -8.71 1.11
N ALA A 200 -4.43 -8.41 1.95
CA ALA A 200 -5.46 -7.40 1.71
C ALA A 200 -5.80 -6.70 3.04
N LEU A 201 -5.82 -5.36 3.03
CA LEU A 201 -6.18 -4.59 4.22
C LEU A 201 -7.64 -4.79 4.61
N ALA A 202 -8.54 -4.80 3.64
CA ALA A 202 -9.97 -4.94 3.82
C ALA A 202 -10.53 -6.12 3.01
N PRO A 203 -11.72 -6.63 3.36
CA PRO A 203 -12.39 -7.68 2.62
C PRO A 203 -12.54 -7.34 1.13
N ASN A 204 -12.06 -8.24 0.29
CA ASN A 204 -12.22 -8.20 -1.15
C ASN A 204 -12.50 -9.61 -1.66
N ARG A 205 -12.79 -9.76 -2.95
CA ARG A 205 -13.13 -11.06 -3.54
C ARG A 205 -12.11 -12.18 -3.24
N MET A 206 -10.81 -11.85 -3.28
CA MET A 206 -9.75 -12.83 -2.96
C MET A 206 -9.82 -13.22 -1.47
N ALA A 207 -9.87 -12.23 -0.58
CA ALA A 207 -9.92 -12.47 0.86
C ALA A 207 -11.19 -13.26 1.26
N GLU A 208 -12.34 -12.94 0.68
CA GLU A 208 -13.60 -13.65 0.89
C GLU A 208 -13.51 -15.12 0.43
N THR A 209 -12.93 -15.38 -0.74
CA THR A 209 -12.72 -16.75 -1.24
C THR A 209 -11.79 -17.54 -0.32
N LEU A 210 -10.68 -16.96 0.10
CA LEU A 210 -9.74 -17.62 1.01
C LEU A 210 -10.36 -17.87 2.38
N ARG A 211 -11.15 -16.94 2.90
CA ARG A 211 -11.85 -17.09 4.18
C ARG A 211 -12.87 -18.23 4.14
N GLN A 212 -13.63 -18.37 3.06
CA GLN A 212 -14.58 -19.49 2.86
C GLN A 212 -13.85 -20.84 2.81
N ALA A 213 -12.58 -20.86 2.37
CA ALA A 213 -11.71 -22.03 2.38
C ALA A 213 -10.98 -22.27 3.72
N GLY A 214 -11.39 -21.61 4.81
CA GLY A 214 -10.77 -21.75 6.14
C GLY A 214 -9.56 -20.85 6.39
N GLY A 215 -9.35 -19.85 5.56
CA GLY A 215 -8.27 -18.88 5.70
C GLY A 215 -8.52 -17.81 6.77
N LEU A 216 -7.47 -17.07 7.06
CA LEU A 216 -7.46 -15.95 8.00
C LEU A 216 -8.24 -14.75 7.43
N PRO A 217 -8.73 -13.84 8.29
CA PRO A 217 -9.43 -12.63 7.86
C PRO A 217 -8.49 -11.65 7.14
N SER A 218 -9.07 -10.58 6.57
CA SER A 218 -8.31 -9.44 6.06
C SER A 218 -7.54 -8.76 7.18
N LEU A 219 -6.45 -8.08 6.86
CA LEU A 219 -5.50 -7.57 7.86
C LEU A 219 -6.14 -6.58 8.86
N LEU A 220 -7.09 -5.74 8.42
CA LEU A 220 -7.79 -4.79 9.32
C LEU A 220 -8.99 -5.39 10.04
N ASP A 221 -9.41 -6.61 9.71
CA ASP A 221 -10.39 -7.36 10.51
C ASP A 221 -9.74 -7.96 11.77
N ASP A 222 -8.42 -8.06 11.82
CA ASP A 222 -7.67 -8.41 13.02
C ASP A 222 -7.42 -7.18 13.87
N GLN A 223 -7.91 -7.22 15.13
CA GLN A 223 -7.86 -6.07 16.05
C GLN A 223 -6.42 -5.66 16.40
N GLN A 224 -5.49 -6.61 16.52
CA GLN A 224 -4.10 -6.32 16.86
C GLN A 224 -3.40 -5.61 15.70
N LEU A 225 -3.58 -6.10 14.46
CA LEU A 225 -3.02 -5.48 13.27
C LEU A 225 -3.63 -4.09 13.04
N ARG A 226 -4.96 -3.96 13.22
CA ARG A 226 -5.67 -2.68 13.13
C ARG A 226 -5.10 -1.65 14.12
N SER A 227 -5.01 -2.00 15.40
CA SER A 227 -4.49 -1.10 16.44
C SER A 227 -3.03 -0.72 16.21
N SER A 228 -2.21 -1.69 15.75
CA SER A 228 -0.81 -1.44 15.42
C SER A 228 -0.65 -0.49 14.23
N LEU A 229 -1.51 -0.60 13.22
CA LEU A 229 -1.49 0.31 12.08
C LEU A 229 -1.96 1.72 12.47
N ILE A 230 -3.01 1.84 13.31
CA ILE A 230 -3.45 3.12 13.88
C ILE A 230 -2.29 3.78 14.61
N SER A 231 -1.64 3.05 15.53
CA SER A 231 -0.47 3.56 16.26
C SER A 231 0.66 4.00 15.32
N LEU A 232 0.94 3.23 14.26
CA LEU A 232 1.98 3.56 13.29
C LEU A 232 1.66 4.84 12.52
N LEU A 233 0.40 5.04 12.11
CA LEU A 233 -0.02 6.20 11.31
C LEU A 233 -0.31 7.44 12.16
N SER A 234 -0.68 7.29 13.43
CA SER A 234 -0.91 8.41 14.33
C SER A 234 0.36 9.24 14.57
N HIS A 235 1.55 8.63 14.45
CA HIS A 235 2.83 9.32 14.52
C HIS A 235 3.14 10.23 13.32
N LEU A 236 2.28 10.20 12.28
CA LEU A 236 2.31 11.17 11.18
C LEU A 236 1.63 12.51 11.56
N SER A 237 1.20 12.68 12.78
CA SER A 237 0.53 13.89 13.30
C SER A 237 1.50 14.86 13.97
#